data_87f1d1f51a16a2dff3cffc9bab35e0c2
#
_entry.id   87f1d1f51a16a2dff3cffc9bab35e0c2
#
_cell.length_a   1.000
_cell.length_b   1.000
_cell.length_c   1.000
_cell.angle_alpha   90.00
_cell.angle_beta   90.00
_cell.angle_gamma   90.00
#
_symmetry.space_group_name_H-M   'P 1'
#
loop_
_entity.id
_entity.type
_entity.pdbx_description
1 polymer ?
#
loop_
_entity_poly.entity_id
_entity_poly.type
_entity_poly.pdbx_seq_one_letter_code
_entity_poly.pdbx_strand_id
1 'polypeptide(L)'
;MFIEASRRLGVVHFHTLIGGSLGGCLVWEAIAEYPECAGQAVIVAGDWKATDWVTALSVIQLQLLARGEFGMHDARMMTMLFFRSPQSIDAKFSRTMNRELGVRNIQSWLEHHGEKLQGRFSPDAYRFMMHLITTVDISRGRGSFEQAIRPFAGRIVQVGITSDLYFPAYENVRTQEELMRMRKDAHYLELDTPHGHDGFLIEFTRMRELLGAFF
;
A
#
# COMPACT_ATOMS: atom_id res chain seq x y z
N MET A 1 -0.29 -15.14 11.16
CA MET A 1 -0.59 -14.51 12.48
C MET A 1 -2.03 -13.97 12.55
N PHE A 2 -2.47 -13.03 11.68
CA PHE A 2 -3.83 -12.47 11.71
C PHE A 2 -4.93 -13.54 11.58
N ILE A 3 -4.91 -14.36 10.55
CA ILE A 3 -5.90 -15.46 10.34
C ILE A 3 -5.91 -16.45 11.51
N GLU A 4 -4.74 -16.80 12.03
CA GLU A 4 -4.65 -17.69 13.19
C GLU A 4 -5.25 -17.06 14.46
N ALA A 5 -5.00 -15.77 14.70
CA ALA A 5 -5.62 -15.05 15.80
C ALA A 5 -7.15 -15.01 15.67
N SER A 6 -7.68 -14.78 14.46
CA SER A 6 -9.11 -14.79 14.19
C SER A 6 -9.75 -16.15 14.46
N ARG A 7 -9.08 -17.24 14.04
CA ARG A 7 -9.54 -18.62 14.31
C ARG A 7 -9.63 -18.89 15.82
N ARG A 8 -8.68 -18.41 16.62
CA ARG A 8 -8.73 -18.52 18.09
C ARG A 8 -9.88 -17.75 18.72
N LEU A 9 -10.38 -16.71 18.03
CA LEU A 9 -11.57 -15.95 18.41
C LEU A 9 -12.87 -16.53 17.84
N GLY A 10 -12.81 -17.71 17.19
CA GLY A 10 -13.96 -18.38 16.60
C GLY A 10 -14.34 -17.84 15.21
N VAL A 11 -13.56 -16.93 14.63
CA VAL A 11 -13.80 -16.42 13.27
C VAL A 11 -12.98 -17.26 12.29
N VAL A 12 -13.62 -18.13 11.58
CA VAL A 12 -12.99 -19.07 10.61
C VAL A 12 -13.12 -18.63 9.16
N HIS A 13 -14.07 -17.72 8.88
CA HIS A 13 -14.32 -17.20 7.54
C HIS A 13 -14.78 -15.76 7.61
N PHE A 14 -14.26 -14.91 6.70
CA PHE A 14 -14.64 -13.51 6.56
C PHE A 14 -15.53 -13.35 5.33
N HIS A 15 -16.53 -12.49 5.40
CA HIS A 15 -17.23 -12.04 4.20
C HIS A 15 -16.24 -11.36 3.25
N THR A 16 -15.45 -10.42 3.77
CA THR A 16 -14.46 -9.66 3.00
C THR A 16 -13.19 -9.44 3.82
N LEU A 17 -12.03 -9.65 3.20
CA LEU A 17 -10.74 -9.11 3.66
C LEU A 17 -10.42 -7.87 2.83
N ILE A 18 -10.13 -6.75 3.49
CA ILE A 18 -9.74 -5.51 2.83
C ILE A 18 -8.42 -4.98 3.40
N GLY A 19 -7.54 -4.52 2.54
CA GLY A 19 -6.28 -3.90 2.93
C GLY A 19 -5.79 -2.88 1.93
N GLY A 20 -5.14 -1.83 2.44
CA GLY A 20 -4.50 -0.80 1.62
C GLY A 20 -2.97 -0.82 1.79
N SER A 21 -2.23 -0.51 0.71
CA SER A 21 -0.77 -0.50 0.72
C SER A 21 -0.20 -1.86 1.15
N LEU A 22 0.72 -1.90 2.10
CA LEU A 22 1.20 -3.16 2.71
C LEU A 22 0.05 -4.04 3.20
N GLY A 23 -1.05 -3.45 3.70
CA GLY A 23 -2.26 -4.20 4.06
C GLY A 23 -2.88 -4.93 2.88
N GLY A 24 -2.86 -4.36 1.68
CA GLY A 24 -3.25 -5.01 0.44
C GLY A 24 -2.34 -6.18 0.07
N CYS A 25 -1.03 -6.01 0.23
CA CYS A 25 -0.07 -7.09 0.06
C CYS A 25 -0.33 -8.25 1.04
N LEU A 26 -0.68 -7.93 2.29
CA LEU A 26 -1.04 -8.93 3.29
C LEU A 26 -2.37 -9.65 2.98
N VAL A 27 -3.31 -8.98 2.32
CA VAL A 27 -4.54 -9.64 1.81
C VAL A 27 -4.18 -10.66 0.73
N TRP A 28 -3.28 -10.33 -0.21
CA TRP A 28 -2.78 -11.29 -1.20
C TRP A 28 -2.17 -12.52 -0.53
N GLU A 29 -1.28 -12.34 0.45
CA GLU A 29 -0.71 -13.47 1.21
C GLU A 29 -1.76 -14.27 1.97
N ALA A 30 -2.75 -13.60 2.58
CA ALA A 30 -3.80 -14.28 3.34
C ALA A 30 -4.63 -15.22 2.46
N ILE A 31 -5.07 -14.77 1.28
CA ILE A 31 -5.87 -15.60 0.37
C ILE A 31 -5.06 -16.66 -0.37
N ALA A 32 -3.75 -16.47 -0.51
CA ALA A 32 -2.85 -17.48 -1.07
C ALA A 32 -2.53 -18.61 -0.06
N GLU A 33 -2.37 -18.26 1.21
CA GLU A 33 -2.05 -19.21 2.28
C GLU A 33 -3.30 -19.92 2.85
N TYR A 34 -4.42 -19.19 2.91
CA TYR A 34 -5.68 -19.66 3.48
C TYR A 34 -6.83 -19.38 2.50
N PRO A 35 -6.91 -20.10 1.37
CA PRO A 35 -7.86 -19.77 0.29
C PRO A 35 -9.34 -19.85 0.69
N GLU A 36 -9.63 -20.53 1.79
CA GLU A 36 -10.98 -20.62 2.36
C GLU A 36 -11.31 -19.50 3.36
N CYS A 37 -10.36 -18.61 3.67
CA CYS A 37 -10.53 -17.66 4.78
C CYS A 37 -11.53 -16.54 4.52
N ALA A 38 -11.84 -16.25 3.23
CA ALA A 38 -12.75 -15.15 2.88
C ALA A 38 -13.53 -15.44 1.60
N GLY A 39 -14.74 -14.87 1.52
CA GLY A 39 -15.55 -14.86 0.29
C GLY A 39 -15.10 -13.78 -0.71
N GLN A 40 -14.44 -12.74 -0.24
CA GLN A 40 -13.96 -11.64 -1.08
C GLN A 40 -12.65 -11.06 -0.53
N ALA A 41 -11.77 -10.67 -1.44
CA ALA A 41 -10.53 -9.94 -1.16
C ALA A 41 -10.55 -8.58 -1.86
N VAL A 42 -10.35 -7.50 -1.11
CA VAL A 42 -10.25 -6.13 -1.63
C VAL A 42 -8.85 -5.60 -1.37
N ILE A 43 -8.12 -5.36 -2.43
CA ILE A 43 -6.73 -4.89 -2.39
C ILE A 43 -6.67 -3.46 -2.93
N VAL A 44 -6.26 -2.52 -2.09
CA VAL A 44 -6.17 -1.10 -2.47
C VAL A 44 -4.70 -0.70 -2.51
N ALA A 45 -4.22 -0.24 -3.67
CA ALA A 45 -2.86 0.25 -3.85
C ALA A 45 -1.80 -0.70 -3.25
N GLY A 46 -1.85 -1.97 -3.65
CA GLY A 46 -0.93 -3.01 -3.16
C GLY A 46 -0.73 -4.12 -4.19
N ASP A 47 0.43 -4.75 -4.17
CA ASP A 47 0.84 -5.78 -5.12
C ASP A 47 0.97 -7.15 -4.46
N TRP A 48 0.85 -8.20 -5.26
CA TRP A 48 1.07 -9.58 -4.84
C TRP A 48 2.55 -9.95 -4.74
N LYS A 49 3.42 -9.13 -5.35
CA LYS A 49 4.87 -9.28 -5.32
C LYS A 49 5.54 -7.92 -5.30
N ALA A 50 6.56 -7.78 -4.47
CA ALA A 50 7.38 -6.57 -4.43
C ALA A 50 8.03 -6.32 -5.79
N THR A 51 7.80 -5.13 -6.34
CA THR A 51 8.44 -4.69 -7.58
C THR A 51 9.87 -4.22 -7.33
N ASP A 52 10.68 -4.16 -8.38
CA ASP A 52 12.02 -3.55 -8.29
C ASP A 52 11.93 -2.07 -7.88
N TRP A 53 10.86 -1.38 -8.27
CA TRP A 53 10.59 0.00 -7.90
C TRP A 53 10.38 0.17 -6.39
N VAL A 54 9.47 -0.60 -5.79
CA VAL A 54 9.21 -0.60 -4.34
C VAL A 54 10.45 -1.02 -3.57
N THR A 55 11.19 -2.00 -4.10
CA THR A 55 12.45 -2.47 -3.51
C THR A 55 13.51 -1.37 -3.54
N ALA A 56 13.68 -0.65 -4.65
CA ALA A 56 14.63 0.47 -4.77
C ALA A 56 14.29 1.60 -3.79
N LEU A 57 13.01 1.99 -3.69
CA LEU A 57 12.56 2.99 -2.70
C LEU A 57 12.86 2.55 -1.26
N SER A 58 12.65 1.28 -0.95
CA SER A 58 12.91 0.72 0.38
C SER A 58 14.40 0.67 0.70
N VAL A 59 15.26 0.35 -0.27
CA VAL A 59 16.72 0.38 -0.11
C VAL A 59 17.20 1.79 0.26
N ILE A 60 16.69 2.83 -0.42
CA ILE A 60 17.07 4.22 -0.11
C ILE A 60 16.59 4.61 1.30
N GLN A 61 15.38 4.23 1.70
CA GLN A 61 14.85 4.48 3.04
C GLN A 61 15.71 3.79 4.12
N LEU A 62 16.12 2.54 3.90
CA LEU A 62 17.00 1.82 4.82
C LEU A 62 18.39 2.44 4.92
N GLN A 63 18.93 2.96 3.81
CA GLN A 63 20.20 3.69 3.80
C GLN A 63 20.11 5.01 4.58
N LEU A 64 19.00 5.74 4.44
CA LEU A 64 18.75 6.93 5.24
C LEU A 64 18.63 6.58 6.71
N LEU A 65 17.83 5.56 7.05
CA LEU A 65 17.64 5.08 8.43
C LEU A 65 18.96 4.68 9.11
N ALA A 66 19.93 4.18 8.35
CA ALA A 66 21.26 3.80 8.87
C ALA A 66 22.15 4.99 9.23
N ARG A 67 21.77 6.23 8.89
CA ARG A 67 22.57 7.45 9.16
C ARG A 67 22.46 7.98 10.59
N GLY A 68 21.77 7.27 11.49
CA GLY A 68 21.70 7.61 12.91
C GLY A 68 20.44 8.39 13.29
N GLU A 69 20.59 9.34 14.20
CA GLU A 69 19.49 10.02 14.90
C GLU A 69 18.41 10.58 13.98
N PHE A 70 18.79 11.25 12.90
CA PHE A 70 17.85 11.85 11.93
C PHE A 70 17.46 10.93 10.79
N GLY A 71 17.99 9.72 10.75
CA GLY A 71 17.78 8.81 9.61
C GLY A 71 16.33 8.45 9.35
N MET A 72 15.53 8.25 10.40
CA MET A 72 14.09 7.95 10.27
C MET A 72 13.29 9.19 9.86
N HIS A 73 13.65 10.35 10.35
CA HIS A 73 13.10 11.63 9.95
C HIS A 73 13.29 11.85 8.45
N ASP A 74 14.53 11.73 7.96
CA ASP A 74 14.87 11.93 6.55
C ASP A 74 14.22 10.89 5.63
N ALA A 75 14.20 9.61 6.05
CA ALA A 75 13.50 8.55 5.34
C ALA A 75 12.01 8.87 5.18
N ARG A 76 11.36 9.42 6.22
CA ARG A 76 9.96 9.84 6.16
C ARG A 76 9.76 11.01 5.22
N MET A 77 10.61 12.04 5.29
CA MET A 77 10.53 13.19 4.39
C MET A 77 10.61 12.76 2.93
N MET A 78 11.59 11.90 2.60
CA MET A 78 11.72 11.33 1.25
C MET A 78 10.46 10.57 0.84
N THR A 79 9.96 9.69 1.70
CA THR A 79 8.81 8.83 1.39
C THR A 79 7.53 9.63 1.13
N MET A 80 7.36 10.77 1.80
CA MET A 80 6.21 11.66 1.56
C MET A 80 6.11 12.15 0.11
N LEU A 81 7.24 12.22 -0.62
CA LEU A 81 7.26 12.59 -2.05
C LEU A 81 6.71 11.47 -2.96
N PHE A 82 6.66 10.24 -2.48
CA PHE A 82 6.10 9.09 -3.19
C PHE A 82 4.68 8.76 -2.72
N PHE A 83 4.32 9.16 -1.50
CA PHE A 83 2.95 9.05 -1.00
C PHE A 83 2.04 10.14 -1.57
N ARG A 84 2.61 11.26 -2.01
CA ARG A 84 1.88 12.37 -2.63
C ARG A 84 2.38 12.60 -4.06
N SER A 85 1.47 12.93 -4.97
CA SER A 85 1.88 13.33 -6.30
C SER A 85 2.41 14.77 -6.33
N PRO A 86 3.21 15.16 -7.35
CA PRO A 86 3.60 16.54 -7.55
C PRO A 86 2.39 17.50 -7.65
N GLN A 87 1.31 17.09 -8.32
CA GLN A 87 0.08 17.85 -8.46
C GLN A 87 -0.60 18.11 -7.12
N SER A 88 -0.66 17.08 -6.27
CA SER A 88 -1.20 17.21 -4.92
C SER A 88 -0.39 18.16 -4.05
N ILE A 89 0.92 18.11 -4.15
CA ILE A 89 1.83 19.00 -3.43
C ILE A 89 1.65 20.45 -3.91
N ASP A 90 1.63 20.66 -5.23
CA ASP A 90 1.46 22.01 -5.80
C ASP A 90 0.11 22.62 -5.43
N ALA A 91 -0.97 21.86 -5.56
CA ALA A 91 -2.32 22.31 -5.17
C ALA A 91 -2.39 22.67 -3.67
N LYS A 92 -1.75 21.92 -2.80
CA LYS A 92 -1.76 22.16 -1.36
C LYS A 92 -0.96 23.37 -0.95
N PHE A 93 0.22 23.58 -1.53
CA PHE A 93 1.18 24.57 -1.03
C PHE A 93 1.28 25.81 -1.90
N SER A 94 1.03 25.70 -3.22
CA SER A 94 0.99 26.82 -4.16
C SER A 94 2.16 27.80 -4.02
N ARG A 95 3.35 27.28 -3.71
CA ARG A 95 4.62 28.04 -3.50
C ARG A 95 4.56 29.07 -2.37
N THR A 96 3.66 28.90 -1.41
CA THR A 96 3.46 29.83 -0.28
C THR A 96 4.54 29.68 0.80
N MET A 97 4.69 30.74 1.62
CA MET A 97 5.68 30.84 2.69
C MET A 97 5.05 30.64 4.06
N ASN A 98 5.73 29.89 4.90
CA ASN A 98 5.54 29.92 6.35
C ASN A 98 6.25 31.17 6.91
N ARG A 99 5.49 32.18 7.27
CA ARG A 99 6.04 33.49 7.69
C ARG A 99 6.72 33.44 9.05
N GLU A 100 6.31 32.51 9.92
CA GLU A 100 6.90 32.36 11.26
C GLU A 100 8.30 31.75 11.18
N LEU A 101 8.46 30.74 10.31
CA LEU A 101 9.72 30.00 10.14
C LEU A 101 10.61 30.56 9.04
N GLY A 102 10.13 31.49 8.22
CA GLY A 102 10.90 32.05 7.10
C GLY A 102 11.23 31.06 5.97
N VAL A 103 10.51 29.92 5.89
CA VAL A 103 10.73 28.86 4.89
C VAL A 103 9.45 28.63 4.08
N ARG A 104 9.53 27.85 2.99
CA ARG A 104 8.32 27.46 2.24
C ARG A 104 7.45 26.51 3.07
N ASN A 105 6.13 26.64 2.92
CA ASN A 105 5.17 25.74 3.62
C ASN A 105 5.41 24.25 3.34
N ILE A 106 5.90 23.88 2.15
CA ILE A 106 6.28 22.49 1.85
C ILE A 106 7.46 22.03 2.72
N GLN A 107 8.42 22.89 3.02
CA GLN A 107 9.57 22.54 3.86
C GLN A 107 9.11 22.27 5.30
N SER A 108 8.36 23.19 5.90
CA SER A 108 7.81 22.97 7.26
C SER A 108 6.87 21.77 7.35
N TRP A 109 6.17 21.44 6.27
CA TRP A 109 5.31 20.26 6.22
C TRP A 109 6.11 18.95 6.18
N LEU A 110 7.19 18.89 5.41
CA LEU A 110 8.07 17.71 5.37
C LEU A 110 8.75 17.50 6.72
N GLU A 111 9.32 18.55 7.31
CA GLU A 111 9.92 18.52 8.65
C GLU A 111 8.93 17.98 9.69
N HIS A 112 7.71 18.54 9.74
CA HIS A 112 6.67 18.07 10.64
C HIS A 112 6.37 16.56 10.47
N HIS A 113 6.34 16.04 9.24
CA HIS A 113 6.10 14.61 9.01
C HIS A 113 7.27 13.73 9.46
N GLY A 114 8.49 14.20 9.29
CA GLY A 114 9.70 13.55 9.80
C GLY A 114 9.67 13.44 11.33
N GLU A 115 9.52 14.58 12.01
CA GLU A 115 9.41 14.67 13.48
C GLU A 115 8.28 13.81 14.03
N LYS A 116 7.10 13.90 13.42
CA LYS A 116 5.92 13.15 13.86
C LYS A 116 6.12 11.64 13.78
N LEU A 117 6.82 11.12 12.76
CA LEU A 117 7.13 9.71 12.67
C LEU A 117 8.17 9.31 13.72
N GLN A 118 9.24 10.08 13.84
CA GLN A 118 10.31 9.83 14.80
C GLN A 118 9.80 9.79 16.25
N GLY A 119 8.82 10.63 16.59
CA GLY A 119 8.22 10.66 17.93
C GLY A 119 7.30 9.48 18.28
N ARG A 120 6.87 8.66 17.28
CA ARG A 120 5.88 7.58 17.51
C ARG A 120 6.28 6.20 16.99
N PHE A 121 7.38 6.10 16.27
CA PHE A 121 7.80 4.87 15.61
C PHE A 121 9.26 4.56 15.92
N SER A 122 9.59 3.30 16.18
CA SER A 122 10.98 2.93 16.41
C SER A 122 11.71 2.63 15.09
N PRO A 123 13.04 2.85 15.02
CA PRO A 123 13.84 2.46 13.85
C PRO A 123 13.72 0.97 13.51
N ASP A 124 13.61 0.10 14.52
CA ASP A 124 13.47 -1.34 14.30
C ASP A 124 12.10 -1.71 13.71
N ALA A 125 11.02 -1.07 14.19
CA ALA A 125 9.70 -1.22 13.58
C ALA A 125 9.70 -0.73 12.13
N TYR A 126 10.40 0.37 11.83
CA TYR A 126 10.55 0.87 10.45
C TYR A 126 11.30 -0.14 9.56
N ARG A 127 12.44 -0.68 10.04
CA ARG A 127 13.18 -1.73 9.32
C ARG A 127 12.31 -2.95 9.05
N PHE A 128 11.53 -3.36 10.04
CA PHE A 128 10.62 -4.50 9.91
C PHE A 128 9.54 -4.25 8.85
N MET A 129 8.94 -3.05 8.82
CA MET A 129 7.97 -2.68 7.78
C MET A 129 8.60 -2.70 6.38
N MET A 130 9.84 -2.19 6.23
CA MET A 130 10.57 -2.26 4.96
C MET A 130 10.89 -3.70 4.56
N HIS A 131 11.25 -4.54 5.52
CA HIS A 131 11.45 -5.96 5.28
C HIS A 131 10.16 -6.62 4.79
N LEU A 132 9.04 -6.38 5.45
CA LEU A 132 7.76 -6.93 5.01
C LEU A 132 7.43 -6.53 3.57
N ILE A 133 7.54 -5.22 3.24
CA ILE A 133 7.14 -4.71 1.92
C ILE A 133 8.04 -5.22 0.78
N THR A 134 9.34 -5.42 1.07
CA THR A 134 10.30 -5.92 0.07
C THR A 134 10.30 -7.44 -0.06
N THR A 135 9.72 -8.16 0.87
CA THR A 135 9.67 -9.62 0.87
C THR A 135 8.32 -10.19 0.43
N VAL A 136 7.35 -9.33 0.12
CA VAL A 136 6.07 -9.76 -0.48
C VAL A 136 6.33 -10.56 -1.75
N ASP A 137 5.87 -11.79 -1.78
CA ASP A 137 5.85 -12.65 -2.97
C ASP A 137 4.99 -13.87 -2.70
N ILE A 138 3.71 -13.83 -3.09
CA ILE A 138 2.81 -14.95 -2.86
C ILE A 138 3.17 -16.21 -3.65
N SER A 139 4.01 -16.09 -4.68
CA SER A 139 4.49 -17.24 -5.45
C SER A 139 5.58 -18.03 -4.72
N ARG A 140 6.21 -17.44 -3.70
CA ARG A 140 7.32 -18.05 -2.96
C ARG A 140 6.87 -19.35 -2.29
N GLY A 141 7.50 -20.45 -2.66
CA GLY A 141 7.16 -21.79 -2.17
C GLY A 141 5.87 -22.37 -2.76
N ARG A 142 5.17 -21.61 -3.64
CA ARG A 142 3.92 -22.03 -4.29
C ARG A 142 4.05 -22.14 -5.81
N GLY A 143 5.25 -21.88 -6.36
CA GLY A 143 5.59 -22.05 -7.79
C GLY A 143 5.40 -20.76 -8.60
N SER A 144 4.16 -20.37 -8.89
CA SER A 144 3.83 -19.17 -9.68
C SER A 144 2.66 -18.40 -9.05
N PHE A 145 2.43 -17.17 -9.52
CA PHE A 145 1.23 -16.41 -9.16
C PHE A 145 -0.05 -17.23 -9.40
N GLU A 146 -0.13 -17.83 -10.58
CA GLU A 146 -1.28 -18.67 -10.95
C GLU A 146 -1.48 -19.83 -9.97
N GLN A 147 -0.41 -20.55 -9.64
CA GLN A 147 -0.50 -21.68 -8.70
C GLN A 147 -0.87 -21.24 -7.29
N ALA A 148 -0.34 -20.11 -6.84
CA ALA A 148 -0.62 -19.54 -5.52
C ALA A 148 -2.08 -19.10 -5.36
N ILE A 149 -2.67 -18.46 -6.40
CA ILE A 149 -4.00 -17.87 -6.31
C ILE A 149 -5.12 -18.78 -6.84
N ARG A 150 -4.78 -19.84 -7.56
CA ARG A 150 -5.77 -20.78 -8.12
C ARG A 150 -6.75 -21.35 -7.08
N PRO A 151 -6.30 -21.75 -5.86
CA PRO A 151 -7.21 -22.31 -4.85
C PRO A 151 -8.24 -21.31 -4.30
N PHE A 152 -7.96 -20.02 -4.31
CA PHE A 152 -8.91 -19.02 -3.82
C PHE A 152 -10.12 -18.92 -4.76
N ALA A 153 -11.30 -19.29 -4.27
CA ALA A 153 -12.54 -19.29 -5.06
C ALA A 153 -13.35 -17.99 -4.92
N GLY A 154 -12.98 -17.13 -3.97
CA GLY A 154 -13.68 -15.88 -3.71
C GLY A 154 -13.41 -14.80 -4.78
N ARG A 155 -14.17 -13.71 -4.68
CA ARG A 155 -14.00 -12.53 -5.55
C ARG A 155 -12.74 -11.76 -5.18
N ILE A 156 -12.07 -11.23 -6.20
CA ILE A 156 -10.90 -10.35 -6.04
C ILE A 156 -11.25 -8.97 -6.60
N VAL A 157 -11.10 -7.93 -5.79
CA VAL A 157 -11.28 -6.55 -6.21
C VAL A 157 -9.98 -5.80 -5.97
N GLN A 158 -9.40 -5.26 -7.04
CA GLN A 158 -8.19 -4.42 -6.96
C GLN A 158 -8.57 -2.97 -7.19
N VAL A 159 -8.02 -2.06 -6.39
CA VAL A 159 -8.16 -0.62 -6.59
C VAL A 159 -6.76 -0.03 -6.82
N GLY A 160 -6.47 0.36 -8.05
CA GLY A 160 -5.29 1.16 -8.39
C GLY A 160 -5.58 2.65 -8.22
N ILE A 161 -4.54 3.45 -8.00
CA ILE A 161 -4.66 4.91 -7.90
C ILE A 161 -3.86 5.54 -9.04
N THR A 162 -4.51 6.36 -9.88
CA THR A 162 -3.91 6.89 -11.12
C THR A 162 -2.59 7.61 -10.92
N SER A 163 -2.45 8.33 -9.80
CA SER A 163 -1.27 9.14 -9.47
C SER A 163 -0.33 8.51 -8.44
N ASP A 164 -0.50 7.21 -8.13
CA ASP A 164 0.33 6.52 -7.15
C ASP A 164 1.77 6.34 -7.67
N LEU A 165 2.72 6.92 -6.94
CA LEU A 165 4.14 6.80 -7.22
C LEU A 165 4.82 5.72 -6.37
N TYR A 166 4.14 5.16 -5.38
CA TYR A 166 4.68 4.12 -4.52
C TYR A 166 4.30 2.71 -5.01
N PHE A 167 3.01 2.48 -5.29
CA PHE A 167 2.46 1.29 -5.96
C PHE A 167 1.80 1.69 -7.27
N PRO A 168 2.55 1.80 -8.38
CA PRO A 168 2.02 2.25 -9.66
C PRO A 168 0.86 1.38 -10.16
N ALA A 169 -0.25 2.01 -10.52
CA ALA A 169 -1.50 1.34 -10.91
C ALA A 169 -1.34 0.34 -12.06
N TYR A 170 -0.36 0.52 -12.94
CA TYR A 170 -0.11 -0.39 -14.06
C TYR A 170 0.25 -1.83 -13.62
N GLU A 171 0.81 -2.01 -12.41
CA GLU A 171 1.07 -3.35 -11.86
C GLU A 171 -0.24 -4.05 -11.49
N ASN A 172 -1.21 -3.31 -10.93
CA ASN A 172 -2.54 -3.86 -10.66
C ASN A 172 -3.28 -4.20 -11.96
N VAL A 173 -3.12 -3.41 -13.04
CA VAL A 173 -3.67 -3.72 -14.36
C VAL A 173 -3.07 -5.02 -14.91
N ARG A 174 -1.75 -5.20 -14.85
CA ARG A 174 -1.08 -6.45 -15.24
C ARG A 174 -1.59 -7.65 -14.46
N THR A 175 -1.74 -7.50 -13.15
CA THR A 175 -2.30 -8.54 -12.28
C THR A 175 -3.74 -8.88 -12.67
N GLN A 176 -4.55 -7.87 -13.00
CA GLN A 176 -5.92 -8.07 -13.48
C GLN A 176 -5.96 -8.88 -14.78
N GLU A 177 -5.06 -8.60 -15.72
CA GLU A 177 -4.95 -9.37 -16.97
C GLU A 177 -4.64 -10.86 -16.72
N GLU A 178 -3.76 -11.15 -15.75
CA GLU A 178 -3.45 -12.53 -15.35
C GLU A 178 -4.66 -13.22 -14.72
N LEU A 179 -5.36 -12.54 -13.80
CA LEU A 179 -6.57 -13.07 -13.17
C LEU A 179 -7.67 -13.35 -14.20
N MET A 180 -7.84 -12.49 -15.21
CA MET A 180 -8.78 -12.70 -16.30
C MET A 180 -8.41 -13.91 -17.16
N ARG A 181 -7.13 -14.11 -17.49
CA ARG A 181 -6.65 -15.32 -18.21
C ARG A 181 -6.96 -16.59 -17.42
N MET A 182 -6.89 -16.51 -16.10
CA MET A 182 -7.25 -17.61 -15.19
C MET A 182 -8.77 -17.77 -15.00
N ARG A 183 -9.60 -16.89 -15.57
CA ARG A 183 -11.06 -16.85 -15.41
C ARG A 183 -11.49 -16.72 -13.94
N LYS A 184 -10.75 -15.92 -13.16
CA LYS A 184 -11.14 -15.56 -11.79
C LYS A 184 -12.28 -14.54 -11.80
N ASP A 185 -13.13 -14.57 -10.77
CA ASP A 185 -14.04 -13.47 -10.46
C ASP A 185 -13.20 -12.30 -9.92
N ALA A 186 -12.70 -11.48 -10.83
CA ALA A 186 -11.75 -10.43 -10.51
C ALA A 186 -12.12 -9.11 -11.19
N HIS A 187 -12.06 -8.04 -10.43
CA HIS A 187 -12.41 -6.68 -10.84
C HIS A 187 -11.25 -5.72 -10.56
N TYR A 188 -10.94 -4.87 -11.53
CA TYR A 188 -10.04 -3.74 -11.36
C TYR A 188 -10.85 -2.45 -11.37
N LEU A 189 -10.64 -1.64 -10.37
CA LEU A 189 -11.21 -0.30 -10.20
C LEU A 189 -10.09 0.71 -10.16
N GLU A 190 -10.36 1.91 -10.65
CA GLU A 190 -9.39 2.98 -10.67
C GLU A 190 -9.88 4.18 -9.87
N LEU A 191 -9.10 4.55 -8.84
CA LEU A 191 -9.31 5.79 -8.12
C LEU A 191 -8.55 6.91 -8.84
N ASP A 192 -9.26 7.66 -9.66
CA ASP A 192 -8.71 8.84 -10.33
C ASP A 192 -8.64 10.01 -9.35
N THR A 193 -7.43 10.31 -8.88
CA THR A 193 -7.17 11.41 -7.93
C THR A 193 -5.74 11.93 -8.09
N PRO A 194 -5.49 13.22 -7.85
CA PRO A 194 -4.14 13.76 -7.84
C PRO A 194 -3.36 13.45 -6.53
N HIS A 195 -3.98 12.79 -5.55
CA HIS A 195 -3.41 12.71 -4.20
C HIS A 195 -2.32 11.66 -4.00
N GLY A 196 -1.94 10.92 -5.05
CA GLY A 196 -0.91 9.88 -4.98
C GLY A 196 -1.36 8.68 -4.17
N HIS A 197 -0.41 7.95 -3.62
CA HIS A 197 -0.66 6.78 -2.77
C HIS A 197 -1.64 7.05 -1.62
N ASP A 198 -1.55 8.24 -1.00
CA ASP A 198 -2.47 8.66 0.07
C ASP A 198 -3.92 8.88 -0.40
N GLY A 199 -4.21 8.78 -1.71
CA GLY A 199 -5.53 9.00 -2.29
C GLY A 199 -6.63 8.20 -1.60
N PHE A 200 -6.42 6.93 -1.30
CA PHE A 200 -7.42 6.10 -0.61
C PHE A 200 -7.67 6.50 0.85
N LEU A 201 -6.76 7.28 1.46
CA LEU A 201 -6.90 7.85 2.79
C LEU A 201 -7.49 9.28 2.79
N ILE A 202 -7.74 9.84 1.63
CA ILE A 202 -8.22 11.21 1.44
C ILE A 202 -9.60 11.21 0.78
N GLU A 203 -9.77 10.39 -0.24
CA GLU A 203 -10.96 10.35 -1.10
C GLU A 203 -12.03 9.36 -0.58
N PHE A 204 -12.41 9.48 0.69
CA PHE A 204 -13.36 8.54 1.31
C PHE A 204 -14.69 8.41 0.57
N THR A 205 -15.22 9.52 0.02
CA THR A 205 -16.48 9.51 -0.73
C THR A 205 -16.32 8.71 -2.02
N ARG A 206 -15.27 8.99 -2.79
CA ARG A 206 -14.98 8.25 -4.03
C ARG A 206 -14.68 6.78 -3.77
N MET A 207 -13.92 6.46 -2.72
CA MET A 207 -13.67 5.07 -2.32
C MET A 207 -14.96 4.33 -1.96
N ARG A 208 -15.87 4.98 -1.24
CA ARG A 208 -17.19 4.41 -0.92
C ARG A 208 -18.04 4.17 -2.17
N GLU A 209 -18.01 5.11 -3.13
CA GLU A 209 -18.72 4.97 -4.40
C GLU A 209 -18.15 3.84 -5.25
N LEU A 210 -16.82 3.76 -5.38
CA LEU A 210 -16.13 2.71 -6.13
C LEU A 210 -16.41 1.31 -5.57
N LEU A 211 -16.39 1.19 -4.25
CA LEU A 211 -16.53 -0.10 -3.59
C LEU A 211 -17.98 -0.48 -3.28
N GLY A 212 -18.93 0.46 -3.39
CA GLY A 212 -20.33 0.26 -2.98
C GLY A 212 -21.06 -0.89 -3.68
N ALA A 213 -20.66 -1.24 -4.91
CA ALA A 213 -21.21 -2.38 -5.63
C ALA A 213 -20.72 -3.75 -5.11
N PHE A 214 -19.74 -3.77 -4.20
CA PHE A 214 -19.08 -4.96 -3.68
C PHE A 214 -19.40 -5.25 -2.20
N PHE A 215 -20.17 -4.38 -1.57
CA PHE A 215 -20.65 -4.49 -0.19
C PHE A 215 -22.15 -4.29 -0.12
#